data_82e7d233de2543c0c1310dd1b38a3aa0
#
_entry.id   82e7d233de2543c0c1310dd1b38a3aa0
#
_cell.length_a   1.000
_cell.length_b   1.000
_cell.length_c   1.000
_cell.angle_alpha   90.00
_cell.angle_beta   90.00
_cell.angle_gamma   90.00
#
_symmetry.space_group_name_H-M   'P 1'
#
loop_
_entity.id
_entity.type
_entity.pdbx_description
1 polymer ?
#
loop_
_entity_poly.entity_id
_entity_poly.type
_entity_poly.pdbx_seq_one_letter_code
_entity_poly.pdbx_strand_id
1 'polypeptide(L)'
;QNEDDMSVADKSVAKNSGGLGETISVIIQALLLALVIRSLLFQPFSIPSGSMRPTLLEGDYMFVSKFAYGYSKHSFPLSPNIFSGRFWSAAPERGDVAVFKFPPNPKIDYVKRVVGLPGDTIQVQNGVLSINGVAVKREKIGQIADIDVTEVSQPVDVYRETLPNGVSYNTLDLTPNSIADNTREFVVPAGHYFMMGDNRDNSNDSRMDVGYVPEE
;
A
#
# COMPACT_ATOMS: atom_id res chain seq x y z
N GLN A 1 58.66 -4.75 60.64
CA GLN A 1 59.54 -4.58 59.48
C GLN A 1 58.87 -5.24 58.29
N ASN A 2 58.63 -4.46 57.38
CA ASN A 2 58.18 -4.59 55.98
C ASN A 2 56.69 -4.23 55.72
N GLU A 3 56.56 -2.99 55.42
CA GLU A 3 55.47 -2.38 54.74
C GLU A 3 55.49 -2.84 53.28
N ASP A 4 54.43 -3.51 52.82
CA ASP A 4 54.21 -3.75 51.44
C ASP A 4 53.13 -2.78 50.95
N ASP A 5 53.62 -1.79 50.24
CA ASP A 5 52.93 -0.75 49.52
C ASP A 5 52.03 -1.35 48.36
N MET A 6 50.76 -1.46 48.62
CA MET A 6 49.80 -1.82 47.56
C MET A 6 49.32 -0.55 46.82
N SER A 7 50.03 -0.20 45.77
CA SER A 7 49.64 0.79 44.79
C SER A 7 48.32 0.39 44.11
N VAL A 8 47.24 1.02 44.53
CA VAL A 8 45.96 0.94 43.83
C VAL A 8 46.07 1.78 42.57
N ALA A 9 46.23 1.12 41.43
CA ALA A 9 46.18 1.77 40.14
C ALA A 9 44.74 2.30 39.89
N ASP A 10 44.58 3.60 40.04
CA ASP A 10 43.41 4.33 39.62
C ASP A 10 43.26 4.24 38.07
N LYS A 11 42.41 3.32 37.62
CA LYS A 11 41.94 3.30 36.21
C LYS A 11 40.96 4.45 36.04
N SER A 12 41.49 5.63 35.74
CA SER A 12 40.71 6.74 35.23
C SER A 12 39.96 6.26 33.98
N VAL A 13 38.68 6.02 34.13
CA VAL A 13 37.74 5.86 33.00
C VAL A 13 37.75 7.17 32.23
N ALA A 14 38.46 7.17 31.13
CA ALA A 14 38.47 8.28 30.19
C ALA A 14 37.01 8.52 29.75
N LYS A 15 36.38 9.53 30.32
CA LYS A 15 35.08 10.05 29.91
C LYS A 15 35.27 10.69 28.53
N ASN A 16 35.02 9.92 27.51
CA ASN A 16 35.01 10.40 26.12
C ASN A 16 33.89 11.43 26.04
N SER A 17 34.19 12.70 26.30
CA SER A 17 33.32 13.82 26.03
C SER A 17 33.38 14.04 24.53
N GLY A 18 32.51 13.32 23.81
CA GLY A 18 32.34 13.56 22.37
C GLY A 18 32.11 15.04 22.13
N GLY A 19 33.04 15.69 21.43
CA GLY A 19 32.96 17.11 21.15
C GLY A 19 31.74 17.39 20.28
N LEU A 20 31.27 18.65 20.23
CA LEU A 20 30.16 19.11 19.36
C LEU A 20 30.31 18.59 17.92
N GLY A 21 31.54 18.45 17.40
CA GLY A 21 31.82 17.87 16.08
C GLY A 21 31.43 16.40 15.95
N GLU A 22 31.69 15.58 16.97
CA GLU A 22 31.29 14.17 16.97
C GLU A 22 29.77 14.02 17.03
N THR A 23 29.10 14.82 17.88
CA THR A 23 27.63 14.83 17.95
C THR A 23 26.99 15.22 16.60
N ILE A 24 27.53 16.27 15.96
CA ILE A 24 27.06 16.70 14.63
C ILE A 24 27.30 15.60 13.59
N SER A 25 28.46 14.96 13.60
CA SER A 25 28.79 13.85 12.69
C SER A 25 27.81 12.68 12.85
N VAL A 26 27.49 12.28 14.08
CA VAL A 26 26.52 11.20 14.36
C VAL A 26 25.12 11.58 13.87
N ILE A 27 24.69 12.83 14.08
CA ILE A 27 23.39 13.32 13.58
C ILE A 27 23.36 13.26 12.06
N ILE A 28 24.41 13.74 11.37
CA ILE A 28 24.49 13.70 9.90
C ILE A 28 24.43 12.25 9.39
N GLN A 29 25.20 11.36 9.99
CA GLN A 29 25.18 9.93 9.62
C GLN A 29 23.80 9.30 9.84
N ALA A 30 23.14 9.58 10.95
CA ALA A 30 21.79 9.10 11.22
C ALA A 30 20.77 9.63 10.20
N LEU A 31 20.85 10.91 9.84
CA LEU A 31 19.97 11.51 8.82
C LEU A 31 20.23 10.93 7.43
N LEU A 32 21.49 10.71 7.05
CA LEU A 32 21.83 10.05 5.80
C LEU A 32 21.32 8.61 5.77
N LEU A 33 21.50 7.84 6.83
CA LEU A 33 20.98 6.48 6.92
C LEU A 33 19.45 6.46 6.84
N ALA A 34 18.79 7.35 7.58
CA ALA A 34 17.32 7.49 7.51
C ALA A 34 16.84 7.86 6.09
N LEU A 35 17.56 8.75 5.41
CA LEU A 35 17.27 9.12 4.03
C LEU A 35 17.41 7.93 3.08
N VAL A 36 18.46 7.13 3.23
CA VAL A 36 18.69 5.91 2.44
C VAL A 36 17.56 4.90 2.68
N ILE A 37 17.22 4.62 3.93
CA ILE A 37 16.13 3.69 4.28
C ILE A 37 14.82 4.17 3.68
N ARG A 38 14.46 5.43 3.88
CA ARG A 38 13.22 6.03 3.35
C ARG A 38 13.17 6.05 1.82
N SER A 39 14.32 6.24 1.16
CA SER A 39 14.37 6.33 -0.30
C SER A 39 14.35 4.95 -0.96
N LEU A 40 15.00 3.96 -0.36
CA LEU A 40 15.24 2.67 -1.00
C LEU A 40 14.41 1.51 -0.42
N LEU A 41 14.01 1.55 0.84
CA LEU A 41 13.39 0.39 1.46
C LEU A 41 11.90 0.57 1.74
N PHE A 42 11.56 1.48 2.64
CA PHE A 42 10.20 1.61 3.16
C PHE A 42 9.75 3.06 3.19
N GLN A 43 8.49 3.25 2.88
CA GLN A 43 7.84 4.55 3.05
C GLN A 43 6.60 4.36 3.92
N PRO A 44 6.47 5.12 5.03
CA PRO A 44 5.25 5.13 5.81
C PRO A 44 4.15 5.87 5.05
N PHE A 45 2.95 5.31 5.05
CA PHE A 45 1.73 5.92 4.56
C PHE A 45 0.66 5.82 5.65
N SER A 46 -0.15 6.86 5.78
CA SER A 46 -1.40 6.80 6.53
C SER A 46 -2.55 6.52 5.59
N ILE A 47 -3.55 5.79 6.05
CA ILE A 47 -4.75 5.46 5.29
C ILE A 47 -5.81 6.54 5.55
N PRO A 48 -6.11 7.42 4.58
CA PRO A 48 -7.03 8.53 4.78
C PRO A 48 -8.49 8.20 4.45
N SER A 49 -8.79 7.03 3.90
CA SER A 49 -10.12 6.69 3.42
C SER A 49 -10.48 5.23 3.61
N GLY A 50 -11.78 4.94 3.77
CA GLY A 50 -12.31 3.59 3.98
C GLY A 50 -12.43 2.74 2.73
N SER A 51 -11.88 3.15 1.59
CA SER A 51 -12.05 2.44 0.32
C SER A 51 -11.42 1.04 0.27
N MET A 52 -10.52 0.73 1.21
CA MET A 52 -9.86 -0.58 1.35
C MET A 52 -10.36 -1.37 2.57
N ARG A 53 -11.43 -0.93 3.24
CA ARG A 53 -12.07 -1.72 4.28
C ARG A 53 -12.60 -3.04 3.71
N PRO A 54 -12.54 -4.13 4.46
CA PRO A 54 -12.06 -4.26 5.82
C PRO A 54 -10.55 -4.53 5.92
N THR A 55 -9.82 -4.54 4.80
CA THR A 55 -8.39 -4.89 4.75
C THR A 55 -7.51 -3.82 5.40
N LEU A 56 -7.80 -2.54 5.15
CA LEU A 56 -7.11 -1.39 5.73
C LEU A 56 -8.16 -0.45 6.33
N LEU A 57 -7.89 0.03 7.54
CA LEU A 57 -8.79 0.93 8.25
C LEU A 57 -8.31 2.38 8.13
N GLU A 58 -9.25 3.33 8.18
CA GLU A 58 -8.93 4.74 8.27
C GLU A 58 -8.12 5.03 9.54
N GLY A 59 -7.05 5.81 9.38
CA GLY A 59 -6.13 6.12 10.47
C GLY A 59 -5.00 5.11 10.66
N ASP A 60 -5.03 3.96 10.00
CA ASP A 60 -3.92 3.02 10.01
C ASP A 60 -2.67 3.61 9.38
N TYR A 61 -1.52 3.17 9.89
CA TYR A 61 -0.21 3.41 9.29
C TYR A 61 0.31 2.11 8.69
N MET A 62 0.75 2.19 7.44
CA MET A 62 1.36 1.07 6.73
C MET A 62 2.75 1.43 6.23
N PHE A 63 3.61 0.43 6.11
CA PHE A 63 4.90 0.57 5.44
C PHE A 63 4.82 -0.02 4.05
N VAL A 64 5.03 0.82 3.05
CA VAL A 64 5.09 0.39 1.65
C VAL A 64 6.51 -0.02 1.32
N SER A 65 6.66 -1.27 0.84
CA SER A 65 7.91 -1.80 0.34
C SER A 65 8.18 -1.26 -1.06
N LYS A 66 9.18 -0.38 -1.19
CA LYS A 66 9.51 0.23 -2.48
C LYS A 66 10.22 -0.73 -3.43
N PHE A 67 10.89 -1.74 -2.90
CA PHE A 67 11.62 -2.72 -3.71
C PHE A 67 10.73 -3.83 -4.28
N ALA A 68 9.48 -3.95 -3.82
CA ALA A 68 8.58 -5.02 -4.25
C ALA A 68 8.34 -5.02 -5.77
N TYR A 69 8.18 -3.84 -6.37
CA TYR A 69 7.94 -3.69 -7.80
C TYR A 69 9.06 -2.92 -8.53
N GLY A 70 10.25 -2.81 -7.90
CA GLY A 70 11.37 -2.03 -8.43
C GLY A 70 11.20 -0.52 -8.21
N TYR A 71 12.20 0.23 -8.67
CA TYR A 71 12.30 1.66 -8.42
C TYR A 71 11.94 2.46 -9.66
N SER A 72 11.00 3.39 -9.50
CA SER A 72 10.70 4.45 -10.47
C SER A 72 11.15 5.81 -9.93
N LYS A 73 11.05 6.85 -10.73
CA LYS A 73 11.29 8.24 -10.28
C LYS A 73 10.46 8.62 -9.04
N HIS A 74 9.27 8.02 -8.88
CA HIS A 74 8.38 8.25 -7.75
C HIS A 74 8.82 7.56 -6.46
N SER A 75 9.80 6.64 -6.53
CA SER A 75 10.39 6.01 -5.36
C SER A 75 11.31 6.95 -4.57
N PHE A 76 11.78 8.02 -5.19
CA PHE A 76 12.70 8.97 -4.59
C PHE A 76 12.00 10.24 -4.07
N PRO A 77 12.56 10.90 -3.02
CA PRO A 77 12.06 12.18 -2.56
C PRO A 77 12.02 13.20 -3.71
N LEU A 78 10.96 14.01 -3.77
CA LEU A 78 10.73 15.03 -4.80
C LEU A 78 10.53 14.49 -6.23
N SER A 79 10.46 13.17 -6.41
CA SER A 79 10.25 12.52 -7.72
C SER A 79 11.11 13.12 -8.85
N PRO A 80 12.44 13.08 -8.75
CA PRO A 80 13.33 13.74 -9.70
C PRO A 80 13.18 13.12 -11.10
N ASN A 81 13.07 13.95 -12.11
CA ASN A 81 12.89 13.51 -13.49
C ASN A 81 14.24 13.18 -14.16
N ILE A 82 15.04 12.29 -13.54
CA ILE A 82 16.38 11.90 -14.01
C ILE A 82 16.38 10.62 -14.86
N PHE A 83 15.29 9.85 -14.83
CA PHE A 83 15.09 8.65 -15.65
C PHE A 83 13.60 8.38 -15.82
N SER A 84 13.28 7.56 -16.83
CA SER A 84 11.94 7.02 -17.08
C SER A 84 11.94 5.50 -16.91
N GLY A 85 10.78 4.92 -16.59
CA GLY A 85 10.64 3.49 -16.37
C GLY A 85 11.03 3.04 -14.96
N ARG A 86 11.14 1.73 -14.77
CA ARG A 86 11.50 1.08 -13.50
C ARG A 86 12.81 0.31 -13.61
N PHE A 87 13.62 0.35 -12.55
CA PHE A 87 14.79 -0.52 -12.38
C PHE A 87 14.43 -1.73 -11.51
N TRP A 88 14.92 -2.91 -11.87
CA TRP A 88 14.63 -4.17 -11.16
C TRP A 88 13.14 -4.41 -10.98
N SER A 89 12.37 -4.18 -12.05
CA SER A 89 10.92 -4.31 -11.99
C SER A 89 10.49 -5.76 -11.80
N ALA A 90 9.64 -5.97 -10.80
CA ALA A 90 8.76 -7.12 -10.72
C ALA A 90 7.35 -6.65 -11.06
N ALA A 91 6.63 -7.39 -11.88
CA ALA A 91 5.25 -7.07 -12.19
C ALA A 91 4.36 -7.30 -10.96
N PRO A 92 3.42 -6.41 -10.64
CA PRO A 92 2.40 -6.68 -9.64
C PRO A 92 1.61 -7.93 -9.97
N GLU A 93 1.34 -8.73 -8.95
CA GLU A 93 0.55 -9.93 -9.09
C GLU A 93 -0.93 -9.66 -8.78
N ARG A 94 -1.81 -10.50 -9.31
CA ARG A 94 -3.22 -10.41 -9.01
C ARG A 94 -3.47 -10.69 -7.53
N GLY A 95 -4.14 -9.76 -6.86
CA GLY A 95 -4.42 -9.82 -5.42
C GLY A 95 -3.53 -8.92 -4.57
N ASP A 96 -2.42 -8.41 -5.11
CA ASP A 96 -1.57 -7.46 -4.39
C ASP A 96 -2.30 -6.18 -4.03
N VAL A 97 -1.98 -5.63 -2.86
CA VAL A 97 -2.39 -4.28 -2.47
C VAL A 97 -1.25 -3.33 -2.80
N ALA A 98 -1.50 -2.41 -3.70
CA ALA A 98 -0.47 -1.51 -4.22
C ALA A 98 -0.82 -0.04 -3.99
N VAL A 99 0.23 0.75 -3.70
CA VAL A 99 0.17 2.21 -3.69
C VAL A 99 0.61 2.72 -5.07
N PHE A 100 -0.17 3.60 -5.66
CA PHE A 100 0.12 4.16 -6.96
C PHE A 100 -0.31 5.64 -7.04
N LYS A 101 0.24 6.34 -8.01
CA LYS A 101 -0.17 7.71 -8.30
C LYS A 101 -1.52 7.71 -9.01
N PHE A 102 -2.46 8.51 -8.53
CA PHE A 102 -3.77 8.67 -9.18
C PHE A 102 -3.59 9.21 -10.61
N PRO A 103 -3.94 8.45 -11.68
CA PRO A 103 -3.57 8.83 -13.04
C PRO A 103 -4.07 10.21 -13.48
N PRO A 104 -5.31 10.65 -13.13
CA PRO A 104 -5.77 12.00 -13.43
C PRO A 104 -5.04 13.10 -12.66
N ASN A 105 -4.47 12.80 -11.48
CA ASN A 105 -3.72 13.76 -10.67
C ASN A 105 -2.58 13.07 -9.91
N PRO A 106 -1.38 12.98 -10.50
CA PRO A 106 -0.23 12.26 -9.91
C PRO A 106 0.34 12.85 -8.61
N LYS A 107 -0.26 13.94 -8.09
CA LYS A 107 0.09 14.48 -6.77
C LYS A 107 -0.56 13.69 -5.63
N ILE A 108 -1.56 12.87 -5.94
CA ILE A 108 -2.33 12.09 -4.97
C ILE A 108 -1.90 10.63 -5.06
N ASP A 109 -1.68 10.01 -3.91
CA ASP A 109 -1.43 8.58 -3.79
C ASP A 109 -2.74 7.84 -3.50
N TYR A 110 -2.97 6.75 -4.21
CA TYR A 110 -4.07 5.83 -3.99
C TYR A 110 -3.57 4.47 -3.55
N VAL A 111 -4.38 3.77 -2.76
CA VAL A 111 -4.15 2.38 -2.37
C VAL A 111 -5.34 1.56 -2.84
N LYS A 112 -5.09 0.54 -3.67
CA LYS A 112 -6.11 -0.38 -4.17
C LYS A 112 -5.52 -1.77 -4.36
N ARG A 113 -6.41 -2.74 -4.61
CA ARG A 113 -6.02 -4.11 -4.93
C ARG A 113 -5.92 -4.30 -6.44
N VAL A 114 -4.86 -4.98 -6.87
CA VAL A 114 -4.68 -5.42 -8.27
C VAL A 114 -5.66 -6.55 -8.54
N VAL A 115 -6.63 -6.30 -9.40
CA VAL A 115 -7.66 -7.28 -9.78
C VAL A 115 -7.46 -7.76 -11.21
N GLY A 116 -7.19 -6.86 -12.16
CA GLY A 116 -6.95 -7.18 -13.55
C GLY A 116 -5.50 -6.92 -13.95
N LEU A 117 -4.93 -7.87 -14.67
CA LEU A 117 -3.60 -7.81 -15.28
C LEU A 117 -3.71 -7.39 -16.76
N PRO A 118 -2.61 -6.96 -17.40
CA PRO A 118 -2.61 -6.65 -18.83
C PRO A 118 -3.22 -7.77 -19.68
N GLY A 119 -4.20 -7.42 -20.51
CA GLY A 119 -4.92 -8.34 -21.39
C GLY A 119 -6.17 -8.98 -20.79
N ASP A 120 -6.41 -8.82 -19.47
CA ASP A 120 -7.63 -9.34 -18.86
C ASP A 120 -8.88 -8.56 -19.28
N THR A 121 -10.00 -9.29 -19.28
CA THR A 121 -11.34 -8.74 -19.37
C THR A 121 -11.99 -8.77 -18.00
N ILE A 122 -12.39 -7.61 -17.50
CA ILE A 122 -12.97 -7.43 -16.16
C ILE A 122 -14.40 -6.93 -16.29
N GLN A 123 -15.31 -7.54 -15.54
CA GLN A 123 -16.69 -7.07 -15.43
C GLN A 123 -17.23 -7.34 -14.03
N VAL A 124 -18.10 -6.47 -13.54
CA VAL A 124 -18.91 -6.71 -12.36
C VAL A 124 -20.37 -6.82 -12.78
N GLN A 125 -21.06 -7.88 -12.36
CA GLN A 125 -22.48 -8.10 -12.60
C GLN A 125 -23.15 -8.53 -11.30
N ASN A 126 -24.17 -7.79 -10.88
CA ASN A 126 -24.88 -8.01 -9.61
C ASN A 126 -23.92 -8.14 -8.41
N GLY A 127 -22.88 -7.28 -8.36
CA GLY A 127 -21.84 -7.27 -7.34
C GLY A 127 -20.81 -8.41 -7.44
N VAL A 128 -20.95 -9.30 -8.43
CA VAL A 128 -20.00 -10.40 -8.64
C VAL A 128 -18.96 -10.01 -9.68
N LEU A 129 -17.70 -10.03 -9.28
CA LEU A 129 -16.56 -9.82 -10.17
C LEU A 129 -16.37 -11.02 -11.10
N SER A 130 -16.16 -10.74 -12.38
CA SER A 130 -15.77 -11.72 -13.39
C SER A 130 -14.45 -11.32 -14.04
N ILE A 131 -13.57 -12.29 -14.25
CA ILE A 131 -12.26 -12.13 -14.89
C ILE A 131 -12.20 -13.10 -16.06
N ASN A 132 -11.99 -12.59 -17.26
CA ASN A 132 -11.97 -13.38 -18.50
C ASN A 132 -13.23 -14.24 -18.68
N GLY A 133 -14.38 -13.68 -18.33
CA GLY A 133 -15.69 -14.35 -18.42
C GLY A 133 -15.97 -15.37 -17.32
N VAL A 134 -15.05 -15.57 -16.38
CA VAL A 134 -15.21 -16.49 -15.24
C VAL A 134 -15.52 -15.70 -13.98
N ALA A 135 -16.65 -16.01 -13.35
CA ALA A 135 -17.04 -15.39 -12.10
C ALA A 135 -16.06 -15.77 -10.97
N VAL A 136 -15.60 -14.78 -10.23
CA VAL A 136 -14.78 -14.96 -9.04
C VAL A 136 -15.64 -15.58 -7.93
N LYS A 137 -15.09 -16.59 -7.27
CA LYS A 137 -15.78 -17.22 -6.13
C LYS A 137 -16.00 -16.17 -5.04
N ARG A 138 -17.27 -15.95 -4.67
CA ARG A 138 -17.69 -14.97 -3.68
C ARG A 138 -18.62 -15.65 -2.66
N GLU A 139 -18.25 -15.59 -1.39
CA GLU A 139 -18.99 -16.23 -0.30
C GLU A 139 -19.32 -15.19 0.78
N LYS A 140 -20.59 -15.05 1.14
CA LYS A 140 -20.98 -14.22 2.28
C LYS A 140 -20.51 -14.88 3.56
N ILE A 141 -19.65 -14.20 4.32
CA ILE A 141 -19.04 -14.73 5.55
C ILE A 141 -19.61 -14.08 6.82
N GLY A 142 -20.39 -13.03 6.69
CA GLY A 142 -21.00 -12.37 7.83
C GLY A 142 -21.44 -10.95 7.54
N GLN A 143 -21.63 -10.20 8.61
CA GLN A 143 -21.91 -8.75 8.58
C GLN A 143 -21.08 -8.07 9.64
N ILE A 144 -20.69 -6.83 9.38
CA ILE A 144 -20.06 -5.95 10.35
C ILE A 144 -20.90 -4.69 10.51
N ALA A 145 -20.80 -4.05 11.67
CA ALA A 145 -21.33 -2.71 11.81
C ALA A 145 -20.35 -1.76 11.12
N ASP A 146 -20.75 -1.13 10.02
CA ASP A 146 -19.95 -0.05 9.44
C ASP A 146 -20.27 1.25 10.20
N ILE A 147 -19.26 1.81 10.82
CA ILE A 147 -19.35 3.11 11.46
C ILE A 147 -18.99 4.12 10.36
N ASP A 148 -19.97 4.50 9.56
CA ASP A 148 -19.82 5.66 8.70
C ASP A 148 -19.89 6.94 9.55
N VAL A 149 -19.31 8.02 9.03
CA VAL A 149 -19.20 9.35 9.67
C VAL A 149 -20.56 9.95 10.02
N THR A 150 -21.65 9.31 9.62
CA THR A 150 -23.04 9.77 9.81
C THR A 150 -23.76 9.16 11.01
N GLU A 151 -23.07 8.49 11.94
CA GLU A 151 -23.58 7.96 13.21
C GLU A 151 -24.67 6.85 13.12
N VAL A 152 -25.08 6.42 11.94
CA VAL A 152 -26.03 5.31 11.77
C VAL A 152 -25.27 4.06 11.35
N SER A 153 -24.96 3.21 12.33
CA SER A 153 -24.35 1.90 12.09
C SER A 153 -25.38 0.97 11.39
N GLN A 154 -25.27 0.85 10.08
CA GLN A 154 -26.01 -0.15 9.32
C GLN A 154 -25.18 -1.44 9.23
N PRO A 155 -25.79 -2.63 9.34
CA PRO A 155 -25.05 -3.86 9.09
C PRO A 155 -24.64 -3.96 7.63
N VAL A 156 -23.34 -4.12 7.40
CA VAL A 156 -22.74 -4.24 6.07
C VAL A 156 -22.32 -5.67 5.80
N ASP A 157 -22.68 -6.19 4.65
CA ASP A 157 -22.35 -7.54 4.25
C ASP A 157 -20.85 -7.68 3.96
N VAL A 158 -20.25 -8.71 4.54
CA VAL A 158 -18.85 -9.09 4.30
C VAL A 158 -18.81 -10.33 3.44
N TYR A 159 -18.11 -10.23 2.32
CA TYR A 159 -17.89 -11.35 1.42
C TYR A 159 -16.42 -11.73 1.39
N ARG A 160 -16.15 -13.02 1.25
CA ARG A 160 -14.83 -13.53 0.89
C ARG A 160 -14.79 -13.79 -0.60
N GLU A 161 -13.88 -13.15 -1.28
CA GLU A 161 -13.58 -13.41 -2.69
C GLU A 161 -12.29 -14.21 -2.83
N THR A 162 -12.27 -15.13 -3.78
CA THR A 162 -11.09 -15.94 -4.11
C THR A 162 -10.78 -15.78 -5.59
N LEU A 163 -9.68 -15.13 -5.88
CA LEU A 163 -9.19 -14.87 -7.23
C LEU A 163 -8.72 -16.16 -7.94
N PRO A 164 -8.60 -16.18 -9.27
CA PRO A 164 -8.19 -17.36 -10.02
C PRO A 164 -6.82 -17.94 -9.62
N ASN A 165 -5.93 -17.12 -9.07
CA ASN A 165 -4.62 -17.55 -8.57
C ASN A 165 -4.67 -18.07 -7.10
N GLY A 166 -5.85 -18.18 -6.49
CA GLY A 166 -6.06 -18.69 -5.14
C GLY A 166 -5.95 -17.65 -4.02
N VAL A 167 -5.58 -16.40 -4.33
CA VAL A 167 -5.56 -15.32 -3.34
C VAL A 167 -6.97 -15.01 -2.89
N SER A 168 -7.18 -15.03 -1.57
CA SER A 168 -8.48 -14.72 -0.95
C SER A 168 -8.39 -13.49 -0.07
N TYR A 169 -9.43 -12.66 -0.11
CA TYR A 169 -9.55 -11.43 0.70
C TYR A 169 -11.03 -11.14 0.99
N ASN A 170 -11.27 -10.26 1.93
CA ASN A 170 -12.63 -9.87 2.29
C ASN A 170 -13.00 -8.56 1.59
N THR A 171 -14.27 -8.44 1.19
CA THR A 171 -14.85 -7.25 0.58
C THR A 171 -16.08 -6.82 1.33
N LEU A 172 -16.38 -5.52 1.29
CA LEU A 172 -17.64 -4.95 1.80
C LEU A 172 -18.56 -4.61 0.65
N ASP A 173 -19.83 -4.90 0.86
CA ASP A 173 -20.95 -4.54 0.00
C ASP A 173 -21.97 -3.79 0.86
N LEU A 174 -22.03 -2.47 0.68
CA LEU A 174 -22.80 -1.58 1.54
C LEU A 174 -24.26 -1.51 1.10
N THR A 175 -24.48 -1.53 -0.21
CA THR A 175 -25.81 -1.24 -0.77
C THR A 175 -26.08 -2.17 -1.94
N PRO A 176 -27.07 -3.07 -1.84
CA PRO A 176 -27.48 -3.91 -2.97
C PRO A 176 -27.85 -3.06 -4.19
N ASN A 177 -27.40 -3.47 -5.38
CA ASN A 177 -27.62 -2.77 -6.65
C ASN A 177 -27.04 -1.36 -6.69
N SER A 178 -25.87 -1.15 -6.12
CA SER A 178 -25.14 0.10 -6.28
C SER A 178 -24.72 0.31 -7.75
N ILE A 179 -24.32 1.54 -8.09
CA ILE A 179 -23.80 1.85 -9.42
C ILE A 179 -22.55 1.04 -9.77
N ALA A 180 -21.83 0.58 -8.76
CA ALA A 180 -20.60 -0.20 -8.90
C ALA A 180 -20.85 -1.70 -9.12
N ASP A 181 -22.10 -2.17 -8.92
CA ASP A 181 -22.47 -3.59 -9.01
C ASP A 181 -22.68 -4.08 -10.42
N ASN A 182 -22.95 -3.16 -11.36
CA ASN A 182 -23.19 -3.51 -12.75
C ASN A 182 -22.35 -2.60 -13.65
N THR A 183 -21.26 -3.14 -14.19
CA THR A 183 -20.35 -2.38 -15.04
C THR A 183 -20.41 -2.86 -16.49
N ARG A 184 -19.93 -2.00 -17.38
CA ARG A 184 -19.51 -2.49 -18.69
C ARG A 184 -18.34 -3.45 -18.56
N GLU A 185 -18.02 -4.12 -19.62
CA GLU A 185 -16.78 -4.90 -19.74
C GLU A 185 -15.58 -3.95 -19.94
N PHE A 186 -14.48 -4.23 -19.25
CA PHE A 186 -13.23 -3.50 -19.33
C PHE A 186 -12.13 -4.45 -19.83
N VAL A 187 -11.47 -4.09 -20.91
CA VAL A 187 -10.29 -4.81 -21.40
C VAL A 187 -9.05 -4.05 -20.93
N VAL A 188 -8.22 -4.70 -20.12
CA VAL A 188 -7.04 -4.07 -19.53
C VAL A 188 -5.95 -3.92 -20.60
N PRO A 189 -5.51 -2.70 -20.94
CA PRO A 189 -4.48 -2.49 -21.95
C PRO A 189 -3.12 -3.08 -21.52
N ALA A 190 -2.24 -3.33 -22.48
CA ALA A 190 -0.86 -3.69 -22.22
C ALA A 190 -0.17 -2.62 -21.34
N GLY A 191 0.64 -3.06 -20.37
CA GLY A 191 1.34 -2.18 -19.43
C GLY A 191 0.43 -1.43 -18.44
N HIS A 192 -0.81 -1.89 -18.26
CA HIS A 192 -1.75 -1.30 -17.30
C HIS A 192 -2.36 -2.37 -16.40
N TYR A 193 -2.88 -1.93 -15.27
CA TYR A 193 -3.57 -2.75 -14.29
C TYR A 193 -4.97 -2.21 -14.01
N PHE A 194 -5.88 -3.11 -13.65
CA PHE A 194 -7.22 -2.77 -13.19
C PHE A 194 -7.25 -2.92 -11.67
N MET A 195 -7.50 -1.83 -10.98
CA MET A 195 -7.42 -1.71 -9.54
C MET A 195 -8.81 -1.56 -8.94
N MET A 196 -9.10 -2.28 -7.86
CA MET A 196 -10.37 -2.17 -7.15
C MET A 196 -10.15 -1.97 -5.65
N GLY A 197 -11.06 -1.23 -5.01
CA GLY A 197 -11.13 -1.16 -3.55
C GLY A 197 -11.84 -2.39 -2.97
N ASP A 198 -11.45 -2.78 -1.76
CA ASP A 198 -12.11 -3.87 -1.04
C ASP A 198 -13.47 -3.44 -0.49
N ASN A 199 -13.66 -2.15 -0.21
CA ASN A 199 -14.97 -1.55 0.05
C ASN A 199 -15.65 -1.20 -1.28
N ARG A 200 -16.38 -2.14 -1.85
CA ARG A 200 -16.87 -2.15 -3.23
C ARG A 200 -17.70 -0.93 -3.60
N ASP A 201 -18.55 -0.47 -2.70
CA ASP A 201 -19.46 0.64 -2.95
C ASP A 201 -18.89 2.00 -2.55
N ASN A 202 -17.87 2.00 -1.70
CA ASN A 202 -17.20 3.21 -1.25
C ASN A 202 -15.75 3.29 -1.76
N SER A 203 -15.58 3.09 -3.07
CA SER A 203 -14.26 3.14 -3.70
C SER A 203 -14.31 3.84 -5.05
N ASN A 204 -13.60 4.96 -5.14
CA ASN A 204 -13.21 5.49 -6.44
C ASN A 204 -12.01 4.69 -6.95
N ASP A 205 -12.23 3.84 -7.96
CA ASP A 205 -11.24 2.91 -8.49
C ASP A 205 -11.34 2.77 -10.02
N SER A 206 -10.77 1.70 -10.60
CA SER A 206 -10.73 1.53 -12.05
C SER A 206 -12.11 1.38 -12.71
N ARG A 207 -13.15 1.07 -11.95
CA ARG A 207 -14.54 1.08 -12.43
C ARG A 207 -15.07 2.50 -12.65
N MET A 208 -14.44 3.50 -12.01
CA MET A 208 -14.84 4.91 -11.98
C MET A 208 -13.74 5.79 -12.60
N ASP A 209 -13.36 6.89 -11.90
CA ASP A 209 -12.47 7.92 -12.43
C ASP A 209 -10.98 7.53 -12.48
N VAL A 210 -10.56 6.49 -11.74
CA VAL A 210 -9.16 6.04 -11.76
C VAL A 210 -8.78 5.51 -13.13
N GLY A 211 -9.69 4.77 -13.78
CA GLY A 211 -9.40 4.12 -15.05
C GLY A 211 -8.30 3.06 -14.91
N TYR A 212 -7.54 2.85 -15.97
CA TYR A 212 -6.42 1.92 -15.97
C TYR A 212 -5.18 2.58 -15.37
N VAL A 213 -4.50 1.85 -14.48
CA VAL A 213 -3.30 2.33 -13.80
C VAL A 213 -2.07 1.85 -14.57
N PRO A 214 -1.22 2.75 -15.09
CA PRO A 214 -0.02 2.35 -15.81
C PRO A 214 0.99 1.68 -14.87
N GLU A 215 1.82 0.82 -15.42
CA GLU A 215 2.89 0.12 -14.70
C GLU A 215 3.96 1.08 -14.14
N GLU A 216 4.13 2.28 -14.71
CA GLU A 216 5.13 3.29 -14.31
C GLU A 216 4.66 4.21 -13.18
#